data_1c9f6f0511b942c3dcd0a661682ac932
#
_entry.id   1c9f6f0511b942c3dcd0a661682ac932
#
_cell.length_a   1.000
_cell.length_b   1.000
_cell.length_c   1.000
_cell.angle_alpha   90.00
_cell.angle_beta   90.00
_cell.angle_gamma   90.00
#
_symmetry.space_group_name_H-M   'P 1'
#
loop_
_entity.id
_entity.type
_entity.pdbx_description
1 polymer ?
#
loop_
_entity_poly.entity_id
_entity_poly.type
_entity_poly.pdbx_seq_one_letter_code
_entity_poly.pdbx_strand_id
1 'polypeptide(L)'
;MRIFKIPNLKYWVASIIKSGGLMLLLLCPSLSGAEEAKLFPFPLVEAEKAISDWLKNRGFQVSSSPAESSLIQIKAMKNKEKWEVLCQSYSPLASLIKVQLEKAHPVDQKDLQEFWLFLENYGRGAYIDSRKQITYPQSIFSILSAAVVCIEGHTGEVPLQFSGFLINEKGTIISTAHDLEKIKGLKIILKNKNELPGSLIRKDAQRDLSLIKVNGQFKNYILWQEGRKTLLLGEKVYMLSCANRDAGEFIAGVVEEVLQQKNKLPLWRVDMETLPGSSGSPVFDRYGNLIGIVKGRLKGTDHVGFLIPLTTLYEFLKESSFK
;
A
#
# COMPACT_ATOMS: atom_id res chain seq x y z
N MET A 1 14.74 -19.69 -0.71
CA MET A 1 13.36 -20.13 -1.00
C MET A 1 12.98 -21.20 0.01
N ARG A 2 12.38 -20.81 1.14
CA ARG A 2 11.91 -21.76 2.15
C ARG A 2 10.43 -21.98 1.91
N ILE A 3 10.09 -23.17 1.47
CA ILE A 3 8.71 -23.65 1.35
C ILE A 3 8.22 -23.92 2.77
N PHE A 4 7.35 -23.07 3.30
CA PHE A 4 6.61 -23.39 4.51
C PHE A 4 5.58 -24.47 4.17
N LYS A 5 5.85 -25.69 4.59
CA LYS A 5 4.84 -26.75 4.67
C LYS A 5 3.84 -26.33 5.75
N ILE A 6 2.63 -25.99 5.35
CA ILE A 6 1.50 -25.77 6.25
C ILE A 6 1.16 -27.15 6.86
N PRO A 7 1.13 -27.28 8.21
CA PRO A 7 0.71 -28.55 8.84
C PRO A 7 -0.76 -28.81 8.51
N ASN A 8 -1.04 -30.05 8.18
CA ASN A 8 -2.34 -30.66 7.89
C ASN A 8 -3.58 -29.85 8.37
N LEU A 9 -4.37 -29.41 7.42
CA LEU A 9 -5.66 -28.72 7.55
C LEU A 9 -6.72 -29.49 8.38
N LYS A 10 -6.47 -30.75 8.71
CA LYS A 10 -7.41 -31.62 9.47
C LYS A 10 -7.55 -31.28 10.96
N TYR A 11 -6.64 -30.50 11.55
CA TYR A 11 -6.69 -30.21 12.99
C TYR A 11 -7.31 -28.83 13.34
N TRP A 12 -7.58 -27.99 12.35
CA TRP A 12 -8.18 -26.68 12.60
C TRP A 12 -9.72 -26.69 12.65
N VAL A 13 -10.36 -27.73 12.13
CA VAL A 13 -11.83 -27.86 12.14
C VAL A 13 -12.37 -28.29 13.51
N ALA A 14 -11.55 -28.86 14.39
CA ALA A 14 -12.00 -29.39 15.68
C ALA A 14 -12.04 -28.39 16.85
N SER A 15 -11.52 -27.15 16.69
CA SER A 15 -11.42 -26.19 17.80
C SER A 15 -12.49 -25.09 17.81
N ILE A 16 -13.40 -25.01 16.83
CA ILE A 16 -14.44 -23.96 16.71
C ILE A 16 -15.83 -24.42 17.18
N ILE A 17 -15.99 -25.64 17.67
CA ILE A 17 -17.29 -26.22 18.08
C ILE A 17 -17.64 -25.93 19.57
N LYS A 18 -17.09 -24.90 20.21
CA LYS A 18 -17.44 -24.58 21.62
C LYS A 18 -18.02 -23.19 21.88
N SER A 19 -18.46 -22.46 20.88
CA SER A 19 -19.28 -21.25 21.11
C SER A 19 -20.48 -21.30 20.17
N GLY A 20 -21.67 -21.50 20.76
CA GLY A 20 -22.95 -21.79 20.09
C GLY A 20 -23.40 -20.73 19.07
N GLY A 21 -22.95 -20.86 17.84
CA GLY A 21 -23.46 -20.18 16.66
C GLY A 21 -23.76 -21.24 15.60
N LEU A 22 -25.01 -21.33 15.20
CA LEU A 22 -25.53 -22.24 14.19
C LEU A 22 -24.84 -21.95 12.84
N MET A 23 -23.78 -22.69 12.53
CA MET A 23 -23.07 -22.61 11.26
C MET A 23 -23.78 -23.53 10.27
N LEU A 24 -24.53 -22.94 9.34
CA LEU A 24 -25.11 -23.62 8.19
C LEU A 24 -23.95 -24.15 7.32
N LEU A 25 -23.60 -25.41 7.50
CA LEU A 25 -22.73 -26.12 6.57
C LEU A 25 -23.50 -26.35 5.27
N LEU A 26 -23.33 -25.43 4.32
CA LEU A 26 -23.65 -25.72 2.93
C LEU A 26 -22.74 -26.82 2.44
N LEU A 27 -23.31 -28.03 2.38
CA LEU A 27 -22.73 -29.19 1.67
C LEU A 27 -22.56 -28.80 0.20
N CYS A 28 -21.42 -28.25 -0.17
CA CYS A 28 -21.01 -28.25 -1.58
C CYS A 28 -20.62 -29.67 -1.98
N PRO A 29 -21.18 -30.22 -3.07
CA PRO A 29 -20.78 -31.52 -3.58
C PRO A 29 -19.27 -31.49 -3.90
N SER A 30 -18.60 -32.56 -3.52
CA SER A 30 -17.17 -32.79 -3.72
C SER A 30 -16.81 -32.76 -5.21
N LEU A 31 -16.41 -31.60 -5.71
CA LEU A 31 -15.76 -31.44 -7.01
C LEU A 31 -14.26 -31.72 -6.79
N SER A 32 -13.84 -32.93 -7.14
CA SER A 32 -12.44 -33.36 -7.13
C SER A 32 -11.67 -32.74 -8.30
N GLY A 33 -11.42 -31.44 -8.26
CA GLY A 33 -10.45 -30.72 -9.08
C GLY A 33 -9.29 -30.27 -8.20
N ALA A 34 -8.09 -30.21 -8.72
CA ALA A 34 -6.96 -29.61 -8.00
C ALA A 34 -7.25 -28.15 -7.74
N GLU A 35 -7.51 -27.82 -6.46
CA GLU A 35 -7.71 -26.43 -6.04
C GLU A 35 -6.35 -25.84 -5.68
N GLU A 36 -5.92 -24.83 -6.39
CA GLU A 36 -4.72 -24.05 -6.06
C GLU A 36 -5.15 -22.70 -5.51
N ALA A 37 -4.71 -22.38 -4.29
CA ALA A 37 -4.96 -21.08 -3.65
C ALA A 37 -3.65 -20.45 -3.25
N LYS A 38 -3.47 -19.15 -3.61
CA LYS A 38 -2.27 -18.38 -3.26
C LYS A 38 -2.64 -17.04 -2.62
N LEU A 39 -1.80 -16.63 -1.67
CA LEU A 39 -1.94 -15.34 -1.01
C LEU A 39 -1.11 -14.29 -1.74
N PHE A 40 -1.75 -13.15 -2.03
CA PHE A 40 -1.12 -12.02 -2.71
C PHE A 40 -1.23 -10.73 -1.89
N PRO A 41 -0.18 -9.89 -1.87
CA PRO A 41 -0.14 -8.68 -1.06
C PRO A 41 -0.81 -7.48 -1.77
N PHE A 42 -2.05 -7.63 -2.19
CA PHE A 42 -2.85 -6.53 -2.73
C PHE A 42 -4.33 -6.63 -2.31
N PRO A 43 -5.03 -5.48 -2.14
CA PRO A 43 -6.41 -5.43 -1.69
C PRO A 43 -7.37 -6.15 -2.61
N LEU A 44 -8.51 -6.62 -2.06
CA LEU A 44 -9.53 -7.36 -2.78
C LEU A 44 -10.02 -6.64 -4.06
N VAL A 45 -10.26 -5.32 -3.98
CA VAL A 45 -10.72 -4.52 -5.14
C VAL A 45 -9.65 -4.45 -6.24
N GLU A 46 -8.38 -4.44 -5.86
CA GLU A 46 -7.28 -4.43 -6.82
C GLU A 46 -7.07 -5.82 -7.42
N ALA A 47 -7.23 -6.89 -6.63
CA ALA A 47 -7.23 -8.26 -7.13
C ALA A 47 -8.31 -8.46 -8.20
N GLU A 48 -9.54 -8.03 -7.93
CA GLU A 48 -10.65 -8.08 -8.86
C GLU A 48 -10.31 -7.38 -10.18
N LYS A 49 -9.84 -6.14 -10.09
CA LYS A 49 -9.49 -5.34 -11.27
C LYS A 49 -8.37 -5.98 -12.08
N ALA A 50 -7.26 -6.36 -11.45
CA ALA A 50 -6.12 -6.95 -12.13
C ALA A 50 -6.47 -8.25 -12.86
N ILE A 51 -7.21 -9.14 -12.20
CA ILE A 51 -7.63 -10.42 -12.76
C ILE A 51 -8.61 -10.19 -13.90
N SER A 52 -9.60 -9.32 -13.72
CA SER A 52 -10.59 -9.01 -14.75
C SER A 52 -9.94 -8.41 -16.00
N ASP A 53 -8.99 -7.50 -15.83
CA ASP A 53 -8.27 -6.88 -16.95
C ASP A 53 -7.36 -7.90 -17.66
N TRP A 54 -6.67 -8.78 -16.92
CA TRP A 54 -5.85 -9.83 -17.50
C TRP A 54 -6.66 -10.79 -18.38
N LEU A 55 -7.83 -11.23 -17.89
CA LEU A 55 -8.74 -12.10 -18.63
C LEU A 55 -9.33 -11.41 -19.86
N LYS A 56 -9.79 -10.15 -19.72
CA LYS A 56 -10.31 -9.35 -20.84
C LYS A 56 -9.27 -9.16 -21.95
N ASN A 57 -8.03 -8.87 -21.59
CA ASN A 57 -6.94 -8.68 -22.55
C ASN A 57 -6.58 -9.97 -23.31
N ARG A 58 -6.98 -11.14 -22.81
CA ARG A 58 -6.90 -12.44 -23.49
C ARG A 58 -8.15 -12.80 -24.28
N GLY A 59 -9.14 -11.91 -24.34
CA GLY A 59 -10.37 -12.05 -25.10
C GLY A 59 -11.47 -12.83 -24.40
N PHE A 60 -11.41 -12.97 -23.07
CA PHE A 60 -12.50 -13.54 -22.30
C PHE A 60 -13.62 -12.53 -22.06
N GLN A 61 -14.85 -13.02 -22.08
CA GLN A 61 -16.00 -12.30 -21.51
C GLN A 61 -15.97 -12.50 -20.00
N VAL A 62 -15.83 -11.40 -19.25
CA VAL A 62 -15.64 -11.42 -17.80
C VAL A 62 -16.82 -10.80 -17.09
N SER A 63 -17.32 -11.49 -16.07
CA SER A 63 -18.29 -10.97 -15.10
C SER A 63 -17.73 -11.14 -13.69
N SER A 64 -17.92 -10.14 -12.84
CA SER A 64 -17.61 -10.22 -11.42
C SER A 64 -18.85 -9.93 -10.59
N SER A 65 -18.98 -10.61 -9.47
CA SER A 65 -20.07 -10.40 -8.51
C SER A 65 -19.55 -10.55 -7.09
N PRO A 66 -20.00 -9.70 -6.15
CA PRO A 66 -19.76 -9.96 -4.74
C PRO A 66 -20.55 -11.22 -4.34
N ALA A 67 -19.85 -12.22 -3.81
CA ALA A 67 -20.48 -13.42 -3.26
C ALA A 67 -20.84 -13.21 -1.78
N GLU A 68 -20.00 -12.46 -1.05
CA GLU A 68 -20.17 -11.99 0.33
C GLU A 68 -19.41 -10.68 0.52
N SER A 69 -19.51 -10.03 1.68
CA SER A 69 -18.87 -8.75 1.95
C SER A 69 -17.32 -8.74 1.85
N SER A 70 -16.69 -9.92 1.87
CA SER A 70 -15.23 -10.11 1.78
C SER A 70 -14.79 -11.07 0.68
N LEU A 71 -15.72 -11.47 -0.21
CA LEU A 71 -15.49 -12.46 -1.25
C LEU A 71 -16.03 -11.95 -2.60
N ILE A 72 -15.21 -11.95 -3.62
CA ILE A 72 -15.59 -11.63 -5.01
C ILE A 72 -15.40 -12.88 -5.86
N GLN A 73 -16.41 -13.22 -6.65
CA GLN A 73 -16.36 -14.26 -7.64
C GLN A 73 -16.21 -13.65 -9.03
N ILE A 74 -15.16 -14.03 -9.75
CA ILE A 74 -14.91 -13.63 -11.13
C ILE A 74 -15.14 -14.85 -12.03
N LYS A 75 -16.03 -14.72 -12.98
CA LYS A 75 -16.31 -15.72 -14.00
C LYS A 75 -15.87 -15.18 -15.35
N ALA A 76 -15.15 -16.00 -16.11
CA ALA A 76 -14.73 -15.64 -17.45
C ALA A 76 -14.92 -16.79 -18.42
N MET A 77 -15.36 -16.47 -19.64
CA MET A 77 -15.66 -17.45 -20.68
C MET A 77 -15.11 -17.01 -22.02
N LYS A 78 -14.45 -17.95 -22.72
CA LYS A 78 -13.99 -17.78 -24.10
C LYS A 78 -14.09 -19.13 -24.79
N ASN A 79 -14.92 -19.21 -25.85
CA ASN A 79 -15.23 -20.47 -26.54
C ASN A 79 -15.75 -21.54 -25.55
N LYS A 80 -14.99 -22.63 -25.34
CA LYS A 80 -15.30 -23.72 -24.39
C LYS A 80 -14.53 -23.62 -23.09
N GLU A 81 -13.65 -22.63 -22.98
CA GLU A 81 -12.80 -22.42 -21.79
C GLU A 81 -13.54 -21.56 -20.76
N LYS A 82 -13.58 -22.03 -19.52
CA LYS A 82 -14.21 -21.32 -18.40
C LYS A 82 -13.24 -21.18 -17.24
N TRP A 83 -13.15 -19.96 -16.75
CA TRP A 83 -12.41 -19.62 -15.53
C TRP A 83 -13.39 -19.20 -14.45
N GLU A 84 -13.15 -19.71 -13.25
CA GLU A 84 -13.81 -19.25 -12.06
C GLU A 84 -12.73 -18.93 -11.01
N VAL A 85 -12.62 -17.66 -10.65
CA VAL A 85 -11.63 -17.17 -9.71
C VAL A 85 -12.33 -16.57 -8.50
N LEU A 86 -12.02 -17.11 -7.32
CA LEU A 86 -12.50 -16.58 -6.05
C LEU A 86 -11.40 -15.73 -5.44
N CYS A 87 -11.75 -14.48 -5.13
CA CYS A 87 -10.88 -13.53 -4.46
C CYS A 87 -11.46 -13.23 -3.08
N GLN A 88 -10.78 -13.62 -2.02
CA GLN A 88 -11.20 -13.40 -0.64
C GLN A 88 -10.27 -12.39 0.03
N SER A 89 -10.82 -11.42 0.74
CA SER A 89 -10.03 -10.52 1.57
C SER A 89 -9.38 -11.30 2.72
N TYR A 90 -8.06 -11.36 2.74
CA TYR A 90 -7.30 -11.92 3.86
C TYR A 90 -6.95 -10.85 4.90
N SER A 91 -6.63 -9.65 4.42
CA SER A 91 -6.42 -8.44 5.21
C SER A 91 -6.75 -7.22 4.35
N PRO A 92 -6.78 -5.99 4.89
CA PRO A 92 -6.99 -4.79 4.09
C PRO A 92 -6.03 -4.62 2.91
N LEU A 93 -4.85 -5.24 2.98
CA LEU A 93 -3.79 -5.14 1.98
C LEU A 93 -3.44 -6.48 1.32
N ALA A 94 -4.17 -7.56 1.59
CA ALA A 94 -3.87 -8.88 1.04
C ALA A 94 -5.15 -9.65 0.69
N SER A 95 -5.08 -10.39 -0.41
CA SER A 95 -6.18 -11.23 -0.91
C SER A 95 -5.72 -12.66 -1.12
N LEU A 96 -6.55 -13.61 -0.70
CA LEU A 96 -6.42 -15.01 -1.04
C LEU A 96 -7.13 -15.24 -2.37
N ILE A 97 -6.39 -15.70 -3.38
CA ILE A 97 -6.91 -15.97 -4.71
C ILE A 97 -6.92 -17.47 -4.94
N LYS A 98 -8.07 -17.98 -5.34
CA LYS A 98 -8.31 -19.39 -5.59
C LYS A 98 -8.89 -19.54 -6.99
N VAL A 99 -8.29 -20.40 -7.81
CA VAL A 99 -8.81 -20.76 -9.13
C VAL A 99 -9.52 -22.11 -9.02
N GLN A 100 -10.78 -22.13 -9.44
CA GLN A 100 -11.57 -23.34 -9.55
C GLN A 100 -11.57 -23.81 -11.00
N LEU A 101 -11.11 -25.03 -11.22
CA LEU A 101 -11.04 -25.65 -12.55
C LEU A 101 -12.14 -26.67 -12.68
N GLU A 102 -13.05 -26.47 -13.64
CA GLU A 102 -14.08 -27.46 -13.96
C GLU A 102 -13.45 -28.59 -14.78
N LYS A 103 -13.68 -29.87 -14.39
CA LYS A 103 -13.20 -31.05 -15.13
C LYS A 103 -13.72 -31.14 -16.57
N ALA A 104 -14.91 -30.59 -16.81
CA ALA A 104 -15.54 -30.57 -18.14
C ALA A 104 -14.93 -29.54 -19.10
N HIS A 105 -14.18 -28.57 -18.56
CA HIS A 105 -13.56 -27.47 -19.32
C HIS A 105 -12.17 -27.19 -18.74
N PRO A 106 -11.19 -28.09 -18.96
CA PRO A 106 -9.87 -27.92 -18.38
C PRO A 106 -9.19 -26.67 -18.94
N VAL A 107 -8.79 -25.78 -18.03
CA VAL A 107 -7.85 -24.70 -18.35
C VAL A 107 -6.50 -25.34 -18.62
N ASP A 108 -5.80 -24.91 -19.66
CA ASP A 108 -4.44 -25.39 -19.95
C ASP A 108 -3.53 -25.08 -18.75
N GLN A 109 -2.75 -26.04 -18.33
CA GLN A 109 -1.77 -25.86 -17.25
C GLN A 109 -0.80 -24.69 -17.54
N LYS A 110 -0.50 -24.45 -18.80
CA LYS A 110 0.32 -23.31 -19.25
C LYS A 110 -0.38 -22.00 -18.95
N ASP A 111 -1.68 -21.87 -19.27
CA ASP A 111 -2.43 -20.65 -19.02
C ASP A 111 -2.60 -20.39 -17.50
N LEU A 112 -2.75 -21.45 -16.71
CA LEU A 112 -2.78 -21.34 -15.26
C LEU A 112 -1.43 -20.89 -14.69
N GLN A 113 -0.31 -21.41 -15.21
CA GLN A 113 1.03 -20.96 -14.82
C GLN A 113 1.28 -19.51 -15.21
N GLU A 114 0.85 -19.09 -16.42
CA GLU A 114 0.93 -17.69 -16.87
C GLU A 114 0.08 -16.76 -16.00
N PHE A 115 -1.11 -17.22 -15.57
CA PHE A 115 -1.96 -16.48 -14.64
C PHE A 115 -1.28 -16.27 -13.29
N TRP A 116 -0.71 -17.32 -12.68
CA TRP A 116 0.01 -17.17 -11.42
C TRP A 116 1.24 -16.29 -11.55
N LEU A 117 2.01 -16.47 -12.62
CA LEU A 117 3.17 -15.63 -12.92
C LEU A 117 2.76 -14.16 -13.13
N PHE A 118 1.63 -13.92 -13.79
CA PHE A 118 1.07 -12.58 -13.93
C PHE A 118 0.79 -11.96 -12.56
N LEU A 119 0.08 -12.65 -11.66
CA LEU A 119 -0.24 -12.12 -10.34
C LEU A 119 1.02 -11.92 -9.47
N GLU A 120 1.97 -12.83 -9.55
CA GLU A 120 3.27 -12.68 -8.89
C GLU A 120 4.04 -11.47 -9.41
N ASN A 121 4.01 -11.23 -10.71
CA ASN A 121 4.65 -10.08 -11.34
C ASN A 121 3.84 -8.79 -11.15
N TYR A 122 2.51 -8.86 -11.18
CA TYR A 122 1.63 -7.73 -10.89
C TYR A 122 1.88 -7.20 -9.48
N GLY A 123 1.90 -8.08 -8.52
CA GLY A 123 2.27 -7.75 -7.18
C GLY A 123 3.71 -7.19 -7.08
N ARG A 124 4.68 -7.64 -7.90
CA ARG A 124 6.08 -7.10 -7.94
C ARG A 124 6.21 -5.75 -8.63
N GLY A 125 5.09 -5.14 -9.06
CA GLY A 125 5.13 -3.91 -9.87
C GLY A 125 5.80 -4.13 -11.23
N ALA A 126 5.92 -5.39 -11.67
CA ALA A 126 6.54 -5.76 -12.94
C ALA A 126 5.53 -5.78 -14.11
N TYR A 127 4.25 -5.55 -13.83
CA TYR A 127 3.28 -5.32 -14.90
C TYR A 127 3.32 -3.86 -15.33
N ILE A 128 4.41 -3.54 -15.98
CA ILE A 128 4.50 -2.34 -16.82
C ILE A 128 4.30 -2.83 -18.24
N ASP A 129 3.37 -2.19 -18.92
CA ASP A 129 3.25 -2.25 -20.37
C ASP A 129 4.66 -2.36 -20.97
N SER A 130 4.99 -3.51 -21.56
CA SER A 130 6.29 -3.82 -22.15
C SER A 130 6.72 -2.83 -23.27
N ARG A 131 5.88 -1.82 -23.55
CA ARG A 131 6.13 -0.72 -24.47
C ARG A 131 6.79 0.51 -23.86
N LYS A 132 7.00 0.54 -22.52
CA LYS A 132 7.74 1.60 -21.85
C LYS A 132 8.76 1.00 -20.88
N GLN A 133 9.92 0.57 -21.39
CA GLN A 133 11.15 0.55 -20.61
C GLN A 133 11.51 2.01 -20.29
N ILE A 134 10.86 2.57 -19.29
CA ILE A 134 11.26 3.86 -18.76
C ILE A 134 12.35 3.56 -17.74
N THR A 135 13.59 3.67 -18.16
CA THR A 135 14.72 3.87 -17.27
C THR A 135 14.47 5.22 -16.60
N TYR A 136 13.98 5.21 -15.36
CA TYR A 136 13.80 6.46 -14.62
C TYR A 136 15.16 6.99 -14.21
N PRO A 137 15.57 8.13 -14.79
CA PRO A 137 16.80 8.80 -14.41
C PRO A 137 16.62 9.34 -12.96
N GLN A 138 17.72 9.62 -12.29
CA GLN A 138 17.76 10.43 -11.05
C GLN A 138 16.92 11.71 -11.12
N SER A 139 16.53 12.15 -12.31
CA SER A 139 15.68 13.30 -12.59
C SER A 139 14.30 13.26 -11.93
N ILE A 140 13.61 12.10 -11.82
CA ILE A 140 12.28 12.06 -11.22
C ILE A 140 12.34 12.33 -9.72
N PHE A 141 13.31 11.72 -9.02
CA PHE A 141 13.48 11.96 -7.58
C PHE A 141 13.96 13.38 -7.30
N SER A 142 14.69 14.00 -8.23
CA SER A 142 15.04 15.42 -8.15
C SER A 142 13.80 16.31 -8.21
N ILE A 143 12.84 15.99 -9.09
CA ILE A 143 11.58 16.71 -9.19
C ILE A 143 10.73 16.48 -7.93
N LEU A 144 10.56 15.24 -7.51
CA LEU A 144 9.77 14.89 -6.33
C LEU A 144 10.35 15.49 -5.04
N SER A 145 11.69 15.57 -4.94
CA SER A 145 12.36 16.17 -3.79
C SER A 145 12.04 17.65 -3.60
N ALA A 146 11.66 18.37 -4.67
CA ALA A 146 11.23 19.77 -4.57
C ALA A 146 9.87 19.95 -3.89
N ALA A 147 9.08 18.88 -3.76
CA ALA A 147 7.82 18.88 -3.03
C ALA A 147 7.98 18.50 -1.55
N VAL A 148 9.15 17.97 -1.14
CA VAL A 148 9.43 17.60 0.24
C VAL A 148 9.79 18.86 1.05
N VAL A 149 9.32 18.89 2.28
CA VAL A 149 9.54 20.01 3.19
C VAL A 149 10.05 19.54 4.53
N CYS A 150 10.86 20.36 5.19
CA CYS A 150 11.17 20.21 6.59
C CYS A 150 10.12 20.96 7.41
N ILE A 151 9.67 20.35 8.48
CA ILE A 151 8.71 20.93 9.42
C ILE A 151 9.45 21.11 10.74
N GLU A 152 9.56 22.35 11.19
CA GLU A 152 10.20 22.70 12.45
C GLU A 152 9.21 23.35 13.41
N GLY A 153 9.52 23.22 14.67
CA GLY A 153 8.80 23.87 15.76
C GLY A 153 9.45 23.51 17.09
N HIS A 154 8.77 23.76 18.20
CA HIS A 154 9.29 23.46 19.52
C HIS A 154 8.19 23.00 20.47
N THR A 155 8.54 22.12 21.38
CA THR A 155 7.71 21.71 22.52
C THR A 155 8.39 22.22 23.78
N GLY A 156 7.85 23.31 24.38
CA GLY A 156 8.58 24.05 25.39
C GLY A 156 9.87 24.63 24.79
N GLU A 157 11.02 24.30 25.35
CA GLU A 157 12.34 24.72 24.87
C GLU A 157 13.00 23.69 23.91
N VAL A 158 12.39 22.51 23.73
CA VAL A 158 12.96 21.44 22.91
C VAL A 158 12.59 21.66 21.43
N PRO A 159 13.58 21.90 20.53
CA PRO A 159 13.33 22.00 19.11
C PRO A 159 12.92 20.62 18.55
N LEU A 160 11.96 20.62 17.67
CA LEU A 160 11.49 19.44 16.93
C LEU A 160 11.63 19.68 15.43
N GLN A 161 12.02 18.64 14.72
CA GLN A 161 12.09 18.62 13.27
C GLN A 161 11.57 17.29 12.75
N PHE A 162 10.78 17.34 11.69
CA PHE A 162 10.26 16.18 10.99
C PHE A 162 9.97 16.53 9.53
N SER A 163 9.52 15.58 8.76
CA SER A 163 9.32 15.73 7.31
C SER A 163 7.85 15.88 6.95
N GLY A 164 7.60 16.40 5.77
CA GLY A 164 6.31 16.43 5.14
C GLY A 164 6.46 16.65 3.63
N PHE A 165 5.35 16.70 2.92
CA PHE A 165 5.37 16.98 1.49
C PHE A 165 4.10 17.69 1.01
N LEU A 166 4.26 18.54 0.00
CA LEU A 166 3.19 19.24 -0.67
C LEU A 166 2.36 18.27 -1.52
N ILE A 167 1.03 18.38 -1.44
CA ILE A 167 0.07 17.56 -2.19
C ILE A 167 -0.78 18.35 -3.19
N ASN A 168 -0.65 19.65 -3.23
CA ASN A 168 -1.29 20.51 -4.21
C ASN A 168 -0.56 21.85 -4.35
N GLU A 169 -0.92 22.58 -5.40
CA GLU A 169 -0.39 23.92 -5.69
C GLU A 169 -0.73 24.98 -4.64
N LYS A 170 -1.77 24.75 -3.85
CA LYS A 170 -2.27 25.71 -2.84
C LYS A 170 -1.52 25.62 -1.50
N GLY A 171 -0.50 24.78 -1.38
CA GLY A 171 0.32 24.67 -0.18
C GLY A 171 -0.29 23.80 0.93
N THR A 172 -1.02 22.75 0.57
CA THR A 172 -1.42 21.72 1.53
C THR A 172 -0.30 20.70 1.67
N ILE A 173 0.11 20.44 2.91
CA ILE A 173 1.19 19.52 3.27
C ILE A 173 0.61 18.37 4.08
N ILE A 174 1.09 17.15 3.79
CA ILE A 174 0.85 15.95 4.58
C ILE A 174 2.07 15.68 5.44
N SER A 175 1.82 15.25 6.68
CA SER A 175 2.82 14.74 7.62
C SER A 175 2.19 13.78 8.63
N THR A 176 3.00 13.28 9.59
CA THR A 176 2.50 12.53 10.75
C THR A 176 1.84 13.46 11.77
N ALA A 177 1.02 12.88 12.65
CA ALA A 177 0.28 13.63 13.68
C ALA A 177 0.99 13.63 15.04
N HIS A 178 1.79 12.60 15.36
CA HIS A 178 2.35 12.42 16.69
C HIS A 178 3.34 13.51 17.09
N ASP A 179 4.09 14.05 16.13
CA ASP A 179 5.05 15.14 16.39
C ASP A 179 4.35 16.51 16.56
N LEU A 180 3.10 16.65 16.11
CA LEU A 180 2.35 17.91 16.12
C LEU A 180 1.54 18.16 17.39
N GLU A 181 1.50 17.21 18.33
CA GLU A 181 0.55 17.27 19.43
C GLU A 181 0.76 18.46 20.38
N LYS A 182 2.01 18.88 20.57
CA LYS A 182 2.40 19.95 21.48
C LYS A 182 3.28 21.02 20.83
N ILE A 183 3.35 20.99 19.50
CA ILE A 183 4.25 21.88 18.76
C ILE A 183 3.75 23.33 18.77
N LYS A 184 4.67 24.27 18.98
CA LYS A 184 4.47 25.70 18.82
C LYS A 184 5.44 26.26 17.79
N GLY A 185 5.09 27.38 17.17
CA GLY A 185 5.95 28.05 16.20
C GLY A 185 6.18 27.19 14.93
N LEU A 186 5.11 26.59 14.41
CA LEU A 186 5.20 25.70 13.24
C LEU A 186 5.76 26.45 12.03
N LYS A 187 6.92 25.99 11.56
CA LYS A 187 7.67 26.56 10.45
C LYS A 187 7.89 25.48 9.40
N ILE A 188 7.66 25.84 8.14
CA ILE A 188 7.90 24.99 6.99
C ILE A 188 9.09 25.52 6.22
N ILE A 189 10.08 24.67 6.01
CA ILE A 189 11.29 25.00 5.26
C ILE A 189 11.23 24.23 3.94
N LEU A 190 11.22 24.99 2.86
CA LEU A 190 11.23 24.45 1.50
C LEU A 190 12.63 24.03 1.08
N LYS A 191 12.73 23.24 0.01
CA LYS A 191 14.03 22.80 -0.54
C LYS A 191 14.98 23.97 -0.88
N ASN A 192 14.46 25.10 -1.32
CA ASN A 192 15.23 26.32 -1.58
C ASN A 192 15.60 27.11 -0.33
N LYS A 193 15.41 26.52 0.87
CA LYS A 193 15.65 27.11 2.20
C LYS A 193 14.72 28.29 2.57
N ASN A 194 13.70 28.57 1.78
CA ASN A 194 12.67 29.55 2.17
C ASN A 194 11.86 29.01 3.35
N GLU A 195 11.67 29.84 4.36
CA GLU A 195 10.89 29.54 5.55
C GLU A 195 9.51 30.17 5.49
N LEU A 196 8.48 29.41 5.75
CA LEU A 196 7.10 29.86 5.72
C LEU A 196 6.38 29.47 7.02
N PRO A 197 5.50 30.33 7.57
CA PRO A 197 4.67 29.94 8.70
C PRO A 197 3.68 28.86 8.28
N GLY A 198 3.59 27.79 9.07
CA GLY A 198 2.64 26.70 8.88
C GLY A 198 1.44 26.80 9.82
N SER A 199 0.29 26.34 9.39
CA SER A 199 -0.92 26.22 10.20
C SER A 199 -1.47 24.81 10.13
N LEU A 200 -1.70 24.16 11.27
CA LEU A 200 -2.34 22.86 11.32
C LEU A 200 -3.81 22.98 10.95
N ILE A 201 -4.25 22.29 9.89
CA ILE A 201 -5.64 22.31 9.43
C ILE A 201 -6.42 21.14 10.01
N ARG A 202 -5.78 19.95 10.06
CA ARG A 202 -6.42 18.71 10.51
C ARG A 202 -5.39 17.78 11.11
N LYS A 203 -5.83 17.03 12.13
CA LYS A 203 -5.05 15.96 12.78
C LYS A 203 -5.93 14.74 12.97
N ASP A 204 -5.39 13.57 12.67
CA ASP A 204 -5.97 12.27 12.96
C ASP A 204 -4.95 11.44 13.74
N ALA A 205 -5.13 11.37 15.05
CA ALA A 205 -4.23 10.63 15.93
C ALA A 205 -4.35 9.10 15.74
N GLN A 206 -5.49 8.60 15.27
CA GLN A 206 -5.68 7.17 15.04
C GLN A 206 -4.90 6.68 13.83
N ARG A 207 -4.94 7.43 12.73
CA ARG A 207 -4.19 7.15 11.50
C ARG A 207 -2.76 7.68 11.55
N ASP A 208 -2.47 8.54 12.55
CA ASP A 208 -1.21 9.25 12.69
C ASP A 208 -0.90 10.15 11.49
N LEU A 209 -1.90 10.86 10.99
CA LEU A 209 -1.81 11.74 9.83
C LEU A 209 -2.25 13.17 10.17
N SER A 210 -1.64 14.14 9.51
CA SER A 210 -1.98 15.54 9.65
C SER A 210 -1.98 16.27 8.31
N LEU A 211 -2.77 17.36 8.24
CA LEU A 211 -2.74 18.36 7.18
C LEU A 211 -2.26 19.69 7.74
N ILE A 212 -1.26 20.24 7.08
CA ILE A 212 -0.70 21.55 7.40
C ILE A 212 -0.90 22.44 6.18
N LYS A 213 -1.17 23.71 6.42
CA LYS A 213 -1.31 24.73 5.39
C LYS A 213 -0.15 25.70 5.45
N VAL A 214 0.39 26.04 4.29
CA VAL A 214 1.26 27.22 4.06
C VAL A 214 0.64 28.11 2.99
N ASN A 215 0.85 29.40 3.11
CA ASN A 215 0.41 30.35 2.11
C ASN A 215 1.42 30.41 0.97
N GLY A 216 0.95 30.32 -0.26
CA GLY A 216 1.77 30.39 -1.47
C GLY A 216 1.19 29.62 -2.63
N GLN A 217 1.88 29.72 -3.77
CA GLN A 217 1.62 28.94 -4.98
C GLN A 217 2.84 28.07 -5.23
N PHE A 218 2.63 26.76 -5.37
CA PHE A 218 3.68 25.75 -5.45
C PHE A 218 3.59 25.00 -6.76
N LYS A 219 4.67 25.01 -7.52
CA LYS A 219 4.74 24.30 -8.83
C LYS A 219 5.00 22.81 -8.65
N ASN A 220 5.71 22.43 -7.58
CA ASN A 220 6.10 21.05 -7.29
C ASN A 220 5.26 20.53 -6.13
N TYR A 221 4.50 19.49 -6.37
CA TYR A 221 3.72 18.76 -5.38
C TYR A 221 3.56 17.30 -5.82
N ILE A 222 3.24 16.42 -4.89
CA ILE A 222 3.09 14.99 -5.14
C ILE A 222 1.64 14.68 -5.47
N LEU A 223 1.41 14.06 -6.63
CA LEU A 223 0.10 13.59 -7.07
C LEU A 223 -0.24 12.28 -6.35
N TRP A 224 -0.74 12.40 -5.13
CA TRP A 224 -1.05 11.25 -4.28
C TRP A 224 -2.15 10.36 -4.87
N GLN A 225 -3.05 10.89 -5.72
CA GLN A 225 -4.12 10.15 -6.39
C GLN A 225 -3.59 9.10 -7.37
N GLU A 226 -2.42 9.35 -7.95
CA GLU A 226 -1.74 8.47 -8.91
C GLU A 226 -0.81 7.47 -8.21
N GLY A 227 -0.75 7.51 -6.90
CA GLY A 227 0.10 6.64 -6.11
C GLY A 227 -0.33 5.17 -6.15
N ARG A 228 0.62 4.28 -5.87
CA ARG A 228 0.42 2.84 -5.85
C ARG A 228 0.07 2.34 -4.44
N LYS A 229 -1.00 1.56 -4.33
CA LYS A 229 -1.56 1.13 -3.04
C LYS A 229 -0.98 -0.17 -2.50
N THR A 230 -0.23 -0.89 -3.32
CA THR A 230 0.26 -2.24 -2.99
C THR A 230 1.76 -2.33 -3.08
N LEU A 231 2.34 -3.07 -2.14
CA LEU A 231 3.76 -3.38 -2.07
C LEU A 231 3.97 -4.87 -1.98
N LEU A 232 5.16 -5.32 -2.40
CA LEU A 232 5.61 -6.69 -2.23
C LEU A 232 6.67 -6.81 -1.17
N LEU A 233 6.71 -7.97 -0.53
CA LEU A 233 7.85 -8.35 0.28
C LEU A 233 9.10 -8.47 -0.60
N GLY A 234 10.20 -7.87 -0.15
CA GLY A 234 11.45 -7.77 -0.91
C GLY A 234 11.49 -6.66 -1.96
N GLU A 235 10.44 -5.88 -2.10
CA GLU A 235 10.40 -4.76 -3.03
C GLU A 235 11.27 -3.60 -2.54
N LYS A 236 12.04 -2.99 -3.45
CA LYS A 236 12.81 -1.77 -3.17
C LYS A 236 11.89 -0.56 -3.13
N VAL A 237 12.03 0.23 -2.09
CA VAL A 237 11.30 1.47 -1.86
C VAL A 237 12.27 2.62 -1.57
N TYR A 238 11.83 3.85 -1.77
CA TYR A 238 12.68 5.02 -1.73
C TYR A 238 11.99 6.14 -0.95
N MET A 239 12.63 6.58 0.11
CA MET A 239 12.18 7.71 0.92
C MET A 239 12.87 9.00 0.46
N LEU A 240 12.14 10.09 0.45
CA LEU A 240 12.69 11.45 0.36
C LEU A 240 12.45 12.15 1.70
N SER A 241 13.52 12.33 2.46
CA SER A 241 13.47 12.79 3.84
C SER A 241 13.99 14.21 4.03
N CYS A 242 13.68 14.80 5.18
CA CYS A 242 14.36 15.97 5.72
C CYS A 242 15.00 15.67 7.08
N ALA A 243 15.62 14.52 7.27
CA ALA A 243 16.23 14.16 8.54
C ALA A 243 17.40 15.09 8.92
N ASN A 244 18.24 15.46 7.95
CA ASN A 244 19.45 16.29 8.16
C ASN A 244 19.25 17.77 7.78
N ARG A 245 18.04 18.31 7.88
CA ARG A 245 17.68 19.68 7.43
C ARG A 245 17.92 19.93 5.94
N ASP A 246 18.09 18.87 5.16
CA ASP A 246 18.17 18.95 3.71
C ASP A 246 16.95 18.26 3.10
N ALA A 247 15.98 19.07 2.65
CA ALA A 247 14.73 18.57 2.12
C ALA A 247 14.97 17.74 0.86
N GLY A 248 14.48 16.50 0.88
CA GLY A 248 14.57 15.58 -0.25
C GLY A 248 15.84 14.73 -0.27
N GLU A 249 16.46 14.47 0.89
CA GLU A 249 17.48 13.43 1.04
C GLU A 249 16.91 12.07 0.62
N PHE A 250 17.66 11.37 -0.21
CA PHE A 250 17.23 10.11 -0.83
C PHE A 250 17.77 8.90 -0.05
N ILE A 251 16.87 8.07 0.43
CA ILE A 251 17.21 6.85 1.19
C ILE A 251 16.46 5.67 0.58
N ALA A 252 17.19 4.59 0.28
CA ALA A 252 16.62 3.35 -0.24
C ALA A 252 16.37 2.34 0.88
N GLY A 253 15.36 1.50 0.70
CA GLY A 253 15.04 0.42 1.61
C GLY A 253 14.33 -0.74 0.91
N VAL A 254 13.96 -1.75 1.69
CA VAL A 254 13.28 -2.95 1.22
C VAL A 254 12.08 -3.26 2.12
N VAL A 255 10.96 -3.62 1.51
CA VAL A 255 9.76 -4.05 2.25
C VAL A 255 9.97 -5.43 2.85
N GLU A 256 9.80 -5.55 4.17
CA GLU A 256 10.01 -6.80 4.89
C GLU A 256 8.71 -7.50 5.28
N GLU A 257 7.71 -6.74 5.76
CA GLU A 257 6.52 -7.33 6.35
C GLU A 257 5.32 -6.39 6.30
N VAL A 258 4.11 -6.96 6.28
CA VAL A 258 2.86 -6.25 6.53
C VAL A 258 2.44 -6.51 7.97
N LEU A 259 2.32 -5.46 8.76
CA LEU A 259 1.90 -5.52 10.15
C LEU A 259 0.50 -4.92 10.31
N GLN A 260 -0.22 -5.39 11.32
CA GLN A 260 -1.46 -4.78 11.76
C GLN A 260 -1.27 -4.13 13.13
N GLN A 261 -1.61 -2.85 13.24
CA GLN A 261 -1.56 -2.14 14.52
C GLN A 261 -2.69 -2.62 15.46
N LYS A 262 -2.60 -2.28 16.75
CA LYS A 262 -3.65 -2.57 17.74
C LYS A 262 -5.00 -1.95 17.36
N ASN A 263 -5.02 -0.83 16.64
CA ASN A 263 -6.21 -0.18 16.09
C ASN A 263 -6.70 -0.78 14.76
N LYS A 264 -6.14 -1.93 14.36
CA LYS A 264 -6.40 -2.65 13.10
C LYS A 264 -5.98 -1.92 11.82
N LEU A 265 -5.30 -0.78 11.91
CA LEU A 265 -4.74 -0.13 10.72
C LEU A 265 -3.47 -0.84 10.26
N PRO A 266 -3.29 -1.01 8.93
CA PRO A 266 -2.10 -1.65 8.39
C PRO A 266 -0.87 -0.76 8.53
N LEU A 267 0.30 -1.38 8.66
CA LEU A 267 1.62 -0.78 8.52
C LEU A 267 2.50 -1.67 7.67
N TRP A 268 3.41 -1.07 6.90
CA TRP A 268 4.51 -1.79 6.28
C TRP A 268 5.75 -1.67 7.17
N ARG A 269 6.41 -2.80 7.46
CA ARG A 269 7.77 -2.79 8.00
C ARG A 269 8.76 -2.82 6.85
N VAL A 270 9.75 -1.95 6.93
CA VAL A 270 10.80 -1.83 5.92
C VAL A 270 12.17 -1.88 6.58
N ASP A 271 13.13 -2.54 5.93
CA ASP A 271 14.55 -2.37 6.20
C ASP A 271 15.01 -1.13 5.44
N MET A 272 15.06 -0.02 6.13
CA MET A 272 15.40 1.30 5.59
C MET A 272 15.95 2.18 6.70
N GLU A 273 17.08 2.83 6.44
CA GLU A 273 17.62 3.81 7.39
C GLU A 273 16.58 4.89 7.66
N THR A 274 16.16 4.98 8.92
CA THR A 274 15.09 5.89 9.36
C THR A 274 15.59 6.70 10.55
N LEU A 275 16.12 7.85 10.27
CA LEU A 275 16.69 8.76 11.26
C LEU A 275 15.60 9.60 11.97
N PRO A 276 15.88 10.18 13.15
CA PRO A 276 15.03 11.21 13.73
C PRO A 276 14.79 12.34 12.73
N GLY A 277 13.53 12.76 12.55
CA GLY A 277 13.14 13.73 11.52
C GLY A 277 12.60 13.10 10.24
N SER A 278 12.74 11.78 10.04
CA SER A 278 12.17 11.10 8.86
C SER A 278 10.64 10.91 8.95
N SER A 279 10.02 11.03 10.12
CA SER A 279 8.54 10.97 10.26
C SER A 279 7.87 11.95 9.29
N GLY A 280 6.83 11.49 8.58
CA GLY A 280 6.13 12.30 7.57
C GLY A 280 6.75 12.32 6.17
N SER A 281 7.91 11.69 5.98
CA SER A 281 8.56 11.58 4.66
C SER A 281 7.71 10.77 3.69
N PRO A 282 7.55 11.21 2.42
CA PRO A 282 6.94 10.40 1.39
C PRO A 282 7.86 9.25 0.98
N VAL A 283 7.26 8.09 0.71
CA VAL A 283 7.95 6.91 0.21
C VAL A 283 7.39 6.51 -1.14
N PHE A 284 8.29 6.18 -2.06
CA PHE A 284 7.98 5.90 -3.45
C PHE A 284 8.49 4.52 -3.85
N ASP A 285 7.88 3.97 -4.89
CA ASP A 285 8.48 2.86 -5.61
C ASP A 285 9.58 3.35 -6.57
N ARG A 286 10.25 2.44 -7.25
CA ARG A 286 11.32 2.78 -8.20
C ARG A 286 10.88 3.64 -9.39
N TYR A 287 9.58 3.82 -9.58
CA TYR A 287 8.99 4.60 -10.66
C TYR A 287 8.53 5.98 -10.21
N GLY A 288 8.72 6.31 -8.93
CA GLY A 288 8.29 7.59 -8.35
C GLY A 288 6.81 7.63 -7.97
N ASN A 289 6.11 6.49 -7.98
CA ASN A 289 4.74 6.46 -7.48
C ASN A 289 4.75 6.48 -5.96
N LEU A 290 3.97 7.38 -5.36
CA LEU A 290 3.80 7.42 -3.90
C LEU A 290 3.16 6.11 -3.43
N ILE A 291 3.74 5.48 -2.42
CA ILE A 291 3.27 4.22 -1.83
C ILE A 291 2.88 4.34 -0.37
N GLY A 292 3.37 5.36 0.33
CA GLY A 292 3.09 5.57 1.73
C GLY A 292 3.89 6.72 2.34
N ILE A 293 3.84 6.79 3.67
CA ILE A 293 4.46 7.84 4.47
C ILE A 293 5.20 7.18 5.62
N VAL A 294 6.41 7.64 5.91
CA VAL A 294 7.16 7.17 7.08
C VAL A 294 6.41 7.55 8.35
N LYS A 295 6.04 6.54 9.15
CA LYS A 295 5.50 6.74 10.49
C LYS A 295 6.59 7.02 11.50
N GLY A 296 7.69 6.30 11.39
CA GLY A 296 8.80 6.34 12.32
C GLY A 296 9.59 5.05 12.30
N ARG A 297 10.47 4.87 13.28
CA ARG A 297 11.34 3.69 13.43
C ARG A 297 11.05 2.89 14.68
N LEU A 298 11.52 1.66 14.73
CA LEU A 298 11.59 0.88 15.96
C LEU A 298 12.64 1.50 16.89
N LYS A 299 12.24 1.81 18.11
CA LYS A 299 13.17 2.36 19.11
C LYS A 299 14.35 1.41 19.34
N GLY A 300 15.57 1.96 19.31
CA GLY A 300 16.80 1.20 19.47
C GLY A 300 17.38 0.62 18.18
N THR A 301 16.79 0.91 17.02
CA THR A 301 17.34 0.55 15.70
C THR A 301 17.32 1.77 14.77
N ASP A 302 18.17 1.76 13.76
CA ASP A 302 18.20 2.80 12.72
C ASP A 302 17.66 2.28 11.38
N HIS A 303 17.54 0.96 11.21
CA HIS A 303 17.16 0.31 9.94
C HIS A 303 15.74 -0.26 9.92
N VAL A 304 15.02 -0.32 11.04
CA VAL A 304 13.64 -0.83 11.07
C VAL A 304 12.67 0.34 11.04
N GLY A 305 12.15 0.64 9.87
CA GLY A 305 11.15 1.67 9.64
C GLY A 305 9.74 1.11 9.51
N PHE A 306 8.75 1.97 9.76
CA PHE A 306 7.33 1.68 9.58
C PHE A 306 6.72 2.72 8.65
N LEU A 307 5.93 2.23 7.67
CA LEU A 307 5.22 3.09 6.72
C LEU A 307 3.72 3.02 6.96
N ILE A 308 3.07 4.18 6.95
CA ILE A 308 1.62 4.31 6.81
C ILE A 308 1.29 4.10 5.33
N PRO A 309 0.47 3.10 4.96
CA PRO A 309 0.14 2.83 3.58
C PRO A 309 -0.63 3.97 2.91
N LEU A 310 -0.48 4.07 1.59
CA LEU A 310 -1.23 5.03 0.79
C LEU A 310 -2.76 4.85 0.92
N THR A 311 -3.25 3.63 1.14
CA THR A 311 -4.68 3.36 1.39
C THR A 311 -5.20 4.12 2.61
N THR A 312 -4.46 4.13 3.71
CA THR A 312 -4.80 4.87 4.93
C THR A 312 -4.81 6.40 4.67
N LEU A 313 -3.87 6.88 3.85
CA LEU A 313 -3.84 8.27 3.41
C LEU A 313 -5.07 8.64 2.57
N TYR A 314 -5.48 7.76 1.66
CA TYR A 314 -6.69 7.97 0.86
C TYR A 314 -7.95 8.12 1.70
N GLU A 315 -8.13 7.27 2.70
CA GLU A 315 -9.26 7.36 3.63
C GLU A 315 -9.25 8.69 4.38
N PHE A 316 -8.09 9.06 4.92
CA PHE A 316 -7.91 10.34 5.62
C PHE A 316 -8.26 11.54 4.73
N LEU A 317 -7.79 11.57 3.48
CA LEU A 317 -8.04 12.71 2.57
C LEU A 317 -9.47 12.76 2.06
N LYS A 318 -10.12 11.62 1.79
CA LYS A 318 -11.53 11.59 1.38
C LYS A 318 -12.46 12.18 2.43
N GLU A 319 -12.25 11.86 3.69
CA GLU A 319 -13.03 12.44 4.80
C GLU A 319 -12.83 13.98 4.92
N SER A 320 -11.76 14.53 4.31
CA SER A 320 -11.49 15.97 4.28
C SER A 320 -12.28 16.71 3.18
N SER A 321 -12.72 16.00 2.14
CA SER A 321 -13.42 16.57 0.99
C SER A 321 -14.93 16.76 1.23
N PHE A 322 -15.45 16.29 2.37
CA PHE A 322 -16.86 16.36 2.74
C PHE A 322 -17.18 17.39 3.85
N LYS A 323 -16.24 18.31 4.16
CA LYS A 323 -16.48 19.39 5.14
C LYS A 323 -16.21 20.75 4.49
#